data_f26beb765aaa284dfaaa4284ba2cc8b7
#
_entry.id   f26beb765aaa284dfaaa4284ba2cc8b7
#
_cell.length_a   1.000
_cell.length_b   1.000
_cell.length_c   1.000
_cell.angle_alpha   90.00
_cell.angle_beta   90.00
_cell.angle_gamma   90.00
#
_symmetry.space_group_name_H-M   'P 1'
#
loop_
_entity.id
_entity.type
_entity.pdbx_description
1 polymer ?
#
loop_
_entity_poly.entity_id
_entity_poly.type
_entity_poly.pdbx_seq_one_letter_code
_entity_poly.pdbx_strand_id
1 'polypeptide(L)'
;FCVVELSSFYLDIIKDRLYCEGKNSLKRRSAQTALYLILDSMAKMFAPILAFTCDEIWQAMPHREGDDERNIVLNEMNEPFTQYALSDEALARWDKLIALRDDVNGVLESARASKRIGKPLEASVRLHAKDEASRELLDEVGSMNLSELFIVSQCLIKDEDSEEAEAVSGAGSNNPGLNISVIEAPGVKCPRCWMHSLNAQPETGLCPRCAAVIAGE
;
A
#
# COMPACT_ATOMS: atom_id res chain seq x y z
N PHE A 1 -14.45 -9.53 -1.03
CA PHE A 1 -14.02 -8.12 -0.97
C PHE A 1 -13.35 -7.80 0.38
N CYS A 2 -14.07 -7.89 1.52
CA CYS A 2 -13.57 -7.40 2.83
C CYS A 2 -12.24 -8.03 3.28
N VAL A 3 -12.01 -9.31 3.02
CA VAL A 3 -10.80 -10.02 3.47
C VAL A 3 -9.63 -9.80 2.51
N VAL A 4 -9.82 -10.00 1.22
CA VAL A 4 -8.75 -9.99 0.22
C VAL A 4 -8.43 -8.56 -0.20
N GLU A 5 -9.39 -7.88 -0.83
CA GLU A 5 -9.14 -6.58 -1.45
C GLU A 5 -9.02 -5.47 -0.39
N LEU A 6 -9.88 -5.48 0.63
CA LEU A 6 -9.88 -4.42 1.62
C LEU A 6 -8.83 -4.66 2.71
N SER A 7 -8.92 -5.76 3.45
CA SER A 7 -8.07 -6.00 4.63
C SER A 7 -6.64 -6.35 4.26
N SER A 8 -6.44 -7.38 3.41
CA SER A 8 -5.10 -7.88 3.08
C SER A 8 -4.35 -7.03 2.07
N PHE A 9 -5.03 -6.17 1.32
CA PHE A 9 -4.42 -5.33 0.30
C PHE A 9 -4.53 -3.84 0.65
N TYR A 10 -5.71 -3.23 0.49
CA TYR A 10 -5.84 -1.78 0.56
C TYR A 10 -5.49 -1.20 1.93
N LEU A 11 -6.09 -1.73 3.00
CA LEU A 11 -5.84 -1.23 4.36
C LEU A 11 -4.39 -1.42 4.79
N ASP A 12 -3.71 -2.46 4.30
CA ASP A 12 -2.31 -2.70 4.61
C ASP A 12 -1.39 -1.67 3.94
N ILE A 13 -1.60 -1.41 2.65
CA ILE A 13 -0.80 -0.45 1.86
C ILE A 13 -0.95 0.98 2.38
N ILE A 14 -2.17 1.42 2.73
CA ILE A 14 -2.41 2.81 3.12
C ILE A 14 -2.02 3.16 4.55
N LYS A 15 -1.53 2.22 5.36
CA LYS A 15 -1.11 2.49 6.75
C LYS A 15 -0.13 3.65 6.85
N ASP A 16 0.87 3.65 5.99
CA ASP A 16 1.87 4.73 5.97
C ASP A 16 1.23 6.09 5.66
N ARG A 17 0.28 6.15 4.72
CA ARG A 17 -0.45 7.38 4.40
C ARG A 17 -1.28 7.88 5.57
N LEU A 18 -1.95 6.98 6.29
CA LEU A 18 -2.81 7.37 7.40
C LEU A 18 -2.05 7.83 8.64
N TYR A 19 -0.90 7.18 8.94
CA TYR A 19 -0.20 7.39 10.21
C TYR A 19 1.07 8.24 10.09
N CYS A 20 1.70 8.27 8.91
CA CYS A 20 3.00 8.93 8.74
C CYS A 20 2.96 10.20 7.89
N GLU A 21 1.92 10.41 7.10
CA GLU A 21 1.73 11.66 6.34
C GLU A 21 1.22 12.80 7.24
N GLY A 22 1.51 14.04 6.87
CA GLY A 22 1.02 15.23 7.55
C GLY A 22 -0.51 15.35 7.50
N LYS A 23 -1.08 16.03 8.48
CA LYS A 23 -2.53 16.19 8.67
C LYS A 23 -3.27 16.64 7.40
N ASN A 24 -2.68 17.54 6.64
CA ASN A 24 -3.26 18.12 5.44
C ASN A 24 -2.72 17.52 4.13
N SER A 25 -1.91 16.45 4.20
CA SER A 25 -1.41 15.76 3.01
C SER A 25 -2.55 15.28 2.12
N LEU A 26 -2.45 15.55 0.82
CA LEU A 26 -3.43 15.08 -0.16
C LEU A 26 -3.55 13.56 -0.15
N LYS A 27 -2.43 12.84 -0.02
CA LYS A 27 -2.41 11.37 0.07
C LYS A 27 -3.21 10.87 1.26
N ARG A 28 -3.02 11.46 2.45
CA ARG A 28 -3.76 11.11 3.66
C ARG A 28 -5.25 11.41 3.52
N ARG A 29 -5.58 12.61 3.02
CA ARG A 29 -6.97 13.04 2.84
C ARG A 29 -7.70 12.17 1.81
N SER A 30 -7.07 11.83 0.69
CA SER A 30 -7.64 10.94 -0.32
C SER A 30 -7.91 9.54 0.26
N ALA A 31 -6.96 8.96 1.01
CA ALA A 31 -7.15 7.68 1.66
C ALA A 31 -8.32 7.70 2.66
N GLN A 32 -8.42 8.76 3.48
CA GLN A 32 -9.53 8.94 4.42
C GLN A 32 -10.88 9.06 3.69
N THR A 33 -10.94 9.81 2.59
CA THR A 33 -12.15 9.95 1.78
C THR A 33 -12.58 8.60 1.19
N ALA A 34 -11.63 7.84 0.62
CA ALA A 34 -11.93 6.51 0.08
C ALA A 34 -12.46 5.56 1.17
N LEU A 35 -11.83 5.54 2.35
CA LEU A 35 -12.30 4.74 3.48
C LEU A 35 -13.70 5.15 3.95
N TYR A 36 -13.97 6.44 4.01
CA TYR A 36 -15.29 6.95 4.37
C TYR A 36 -16.36 6.47 3.40
N LEU A 37 -16.15 6.60 2.09
CA LEU A 37 -17.10 6.18 1.06
C LEU A 37 -17.35 4.66 1.07
N ILE A 38 -16.29 3.88 1.29
CA ILE A 38 -16.39 2.42 1.42
C ILE A 38 -17.20 2.06 2.67
N LEU A 39 -16.87 2.65 3.82
CA LEU A 39 -17.54 2.34 5.09
C LEU A 39 -19.01 2.75 5.08
N ASP A 40 -19.33 3.94 4.57
CA ASP A 40 -20.70 4.42 4.40
C ASP A 40 -21.54 3.45 3.55
N SER A 41 -21.00 3.03 2.41
CA SER A 41 -21.70 2.07 1.54
C SER A 41 -21.86 0.70 2.18
N MET A 42 -20.83 0.20 2.84
CA MET A 42 -20.88 -1.10 3.52
C MET A 42 -21.86 -1.07 4.69
N ALA A 43 -21.84 -0.04 5.52
CA ALA A 43 -22.72 0.08 6.67
C ALA A 43 -24.20 0.13 6.23
N LYS A 44 -24.54 0.94 5.23
CA LYS A 44 -25.90 1.00 4.66
C LYS A 44 -26.34 -0.32 4.04
N MET A 45 -25.43 -0.98 3.31
CA MET A 45 -25.73 -2.26 2.62
C MET A 45 -25.94 -3.41 3.64
N PHE A 46 -25.20 -3.44 4.73
CA PHE A 46 -25.30 -4.49 5.75
C PHE A 46 -26.34 -4.19 6.85
N ALA A 47 -26.84 -2.96 6.97
CA ALA A 47 -27.81 -2.58 7.98
C ALA A 47 -29.06 -3.51 8.06
N PRO A 48 -29.63 -4.02 6.96
CA PRO A 48 -30.78 -4.96 7.04
C PRO A 48 -30.45 -6.29 7.73
N ILE A 49 -29.17 -6.68 7.79
CA ILE A 49 -28.70 -7.95 8.37
C ILE A 49 -28.06 -7.72 9.75
N LEU A 50 -27.21 -6.69 9.87
CA LEU A 50 -26.41 -6.36 11.04
C LEU A 50 -26.85 -5.01 11.64
N ALA A 51 -28.17 -4.84 11.87
CA ALA A 51 -28.78 -3.56 12.20
C ALA A 51 -28.08 -2.82 13.34
N PHE A 52 -27.82 -3.50 14.47
CA PHE A 52 -27.20 -2.87 15.64
C PHE A 52 -25.74 -2.47 15.38
N THR A 53 -24.95 -3.35 14.77
CA THR A 53 -23.54 -3.06 14.47
C THR A 53 -23.41 -1.92 13.46
N CYS A 54 -24.24 -1.92 12.41
CA CYS A 54 -24.23 -0.86 11.40
C CYS A 54 -24.71 0.48 11.96
N ASP A 55 -25.66 0.48 12.87
CA ASP A 55 -26.11 1.71 13.52
C ASP A 55 -25.04 2.26 14.49
N GLU A 56 -24.37 1.39 15.24
CA GLU A 56 -23.24 1.79 16.10
C GLU A 56 -22.09 2.42 15.27
N ILE A 57 -21.77 1.83 14.11
CA ILE A 57 -20.82 2.41 13.17
C ILE A 57 -21.31 3.76 12.67
N TRP A 58 -22.58 3.86 12.29
CA TRP A 58 -23.22 5.08 11.80
C TRP A 58 -23.11 6.21 12.82
N GLN A 59 -23.43 5.96 14.09
CA GLN A 59 -23.34 6.96 15.17
C GLN A 59 -21.90 7.45 15.41
N ALA A 60 -20.88 6.67 15.02
CA ALA A 60 -19.48 7.03 15.16
C ALA A 60 -18.88 7.71 13.90
N MET A 61 -19.62 7.71 12.78
CA MET A 61 -19.17 8.31 11.52
C MET A 61 -19.54 9.81 11.44
N PRO A 62 -18.75 10.61 10.69
CA PRO A 62 -19.21 11.92 10.25
C PRO A 62 -20.34 11.77 9.22
N HIS A 63 -21.36 12.63 9.30
CA HIS A 63 -22.51 12.61 8.40
C HIS A 63 -22.37 13.67 7.30
N ARG A 64 -23.03 13.42 6.16
CA ARG A 64 -23.12 14.38 5.05
C ARG A 64 -24.40 15.20 5.19
N GLU A 65 -24.43 16.31 4.51
CA GLU A 65 -25.66 17.09 4.37
C GLU A 65 -26.77 16.23 3.74
N GLY A 66 -27.89 16.15 4.43
CA GLY A 66 -29.05 15.33 4.01
C GLY A 66 -29.08 13.92 4.62
N ASP A 67 -28.04 13.46 5.30
CA ASP A 67 -28.08 12.21 6.05
C ASP A 67 -29.01 12.34 7.29
N ASP A 68 -29.78 11.29 7.59
CA ASP A 68 -30.51 11.17 8.83
C ASP A 68 -29.62 10.57 9.93
N GLU A 69 -29.14 11.42 10.84
CA GLU A 69 -28.18 11.01 11.87
C GLU A 69 -28.78 10.10 12.95
N ARG A 70 -30.10 10.01 13.04
CA ARG A 70 -30.79 9.30 14.13
C ARG A 70 -30.59 7.79 14.06
N ASN A 71 -30.57 7.23 12.83
CA ASN A 71 -30.39 5.80 12.65
C ASN A 71 -30.03 5.51 11.18
N ILE A 72 -29.12 4.54 10.95
CA ILE A 72 -28.66 4.19 9.59
C ILE A 72 -29.79 3.71 8.68
N VAL A 73 -30.79 3.01 9.21
CA VAL A 73 -31.89 2.46 8.40
C VAL A 73 -32.86 3.51 7.86
N LEU A 74 -32.74 4.76 8.30
CA LEU A 74 -33.49 5.89 7.76
C LEU A 74 -32.84 6.49 6.51
N ASN A 75 -31.68 5.98 6.12
CA ASN A 75 -30.91 6.45 4.97
C ASN A 75 -31.00 5.48 3.80
N GLU A 76 -31.03 6.03 2.61
CA GLU A 76 -31.01 5.24 1.38
C GLU A 76 -29.62 4.65 1.11
N MET A 77 -29.57 3.51 0.40
CA MET A 77 -28.32 2.94 -0.10
C MET A 77 -27.68 3.90 -1.11
N ASN A 78 -26.36 3.96 -1.11
CA ASN A 78 -25.65 4.81 -2.06
C ASN A 78 -25.83 4.30 -3.49
N GLU A 79 -26.01 5.21 -4.42
CA GLU A 79 -25.87 4.93 -5.84
C GLU A 79 -24.41 4.56 -6.16
N PRO A 80 -24.15 3.76 -7.20
CA PRO A 80 -22.82 3.42 -7.63
C PRO A 80 -21.97 4.67 -7.92
N PHE A 81 -20.74 4.71 -7.40
CA PHE A 81 -19.80 5.81 -7.59
C PHE A 81 -19.16 5.79 -8.99
N THR A 82 -19.97 5.92 -10.03
CA THR A 82 -19.53 5.85 -11.44
C THR A 82 -18.48 6.88 -11.80
N GLN A 83 -18.46 8.03 -11.10
CA GLN A 83 -17.45 9.08 -11.28
C GLN A 83 -16.02 8.64 -10.89
N TYR A 84 -15.88 7.54 -10.17
CA TYR A 84 -14.57 6.95 -9.80
C TYR A 84 -14.27 5.66 -10.58
N ALA A 85 -15.10 5.31 -11.56
CA ALA A 85 -14.85 4.13 -12.39
C ALA A 85 -13.52 4.30 -13.16
N LEU A 86 -12.71 3.26 -13.13
CA LEU A 86 -11.47 3.20 -13.91
C LEU A 86 -11.77 2.74 -15.33
N SER A 87 -10.94 3.16 -16.29
CA SER A 87 -10.98 2.59 -17.63
C SER A 87 -10.46 1.15 -17.64
N ASP A 88 -10.78 0.40 -18.69
CA ASP A 88 -10.32 -0.99 -18.84
C ASP A 88 -8.79 -1.09 -18.86
N GLU A 89 -8.10 -0.10 -19.46
CA GLU A 89 -6.65 -0.02 -19.44
C GLU A 89 -6.09 0.19 -18.02
N ALA A 90 -6.75 1.04 -17.23
CA ALA A 90 -6.34 1.28 -15.85
C ALA A 90 -6.59 0.04 -14.97
N LEU A 91 -7.66 -0.70 -15.20
CA LEU A 91 -7.92 -1.98 -14.53
C LEU A 91 -6.87 -3.03 -14.91
N ALA A 92 -6.58 -3.19 -16.21
CA ALA A 92 -5.53 -4.11 -16.67
C ALA A 92 -4.13 -3.78 -16.10
N ARG A 93 -3.83 -2.48 -15.92
CA ARG A 93 -2.59 -2.05 -15.23
C ARG A 93 -2.58 -2.46 -13.76
N TRP A 94 -3.70 -2.36 -13.07
CA TRP A 94 -3.83 -2.82 -11.69
C TRP A 94 -3.64 -4.34 -11.57
N ASP A 95 -4.18 -5.14 -12.50
CA ASP A 95 -3.99 -6.59 -12.51
C ASP A 95 -2.50 -6.95 -12.63
N LYS A 96 -1.75 -6.25 -13.51
CA LYS A 96 -0.30 -6.40 -13.62
C LYS A 96 0.43 -6.03 -12.33
N LEU A 97 0.03 -4.95 -11.67
CA LEU A 97 0.63 -4.50 -10.41
C LEU A 97 0.38 -5.50 -9.27
N ILE A 98 -0.81 -6.07 -9.20
CA ILE A 98 -1.15 -7.11 -8.21
C ILE A 98 -0.32 -8.37 -8.46
N ALA A 99 -0.22 -8.82 -9.71
CA ALA A 99 0.61 -9.96 -10.10
C ALA A 99 2.10 -9.74 -9.75
N LEU A 100 2.64 -8.54 -10.03
CA LEU A 100 3.99 -8.16 -9.64
C LEU A 100 4.18 -8.15 -8.12
N ARG A 101 3.22 -7.63 -7.37
CA ARG A 101 3.26 -7.64 -5.91
C ARG A 101 3.28 -9.07 -5.35
N ASP A 102 2.52 -9.98 -5.93
CA ASP A 102 2.49 -11.39 -5.50
C ASP A 102 3.85 -12.06 -5.73
N ASP A 103 4.51 -11.80 -6.86
CA ASP A 103 5.85 -12.28 -7.14
C ASP A 103 6.87 -11.73 -6.13
N VAL A 104 6.84 -10.43 -5.84
CA VAL A 104 7.71 -9.79 -4.83
C VAL A 104 7.46 -10.38 -3.45
N ASN A 105 6.20 -10.58 -3.05
CA ASN A 105 5.85 -11.17 -1.77
C ASN A 105 6.41 -12.58 -1.62
N GLY A 106 6.41 -13.40 -2.68
CA GLY A 106 7.01 -14.73 -2.67
C GLY A 106 8.50 -14.72 -2.33
N VAL A 107 9.25 -13.76 -2.88
CA VAL A 107 10.70 -13.60 -2.58
C VAL A 107 10.91 -12.99 -1.19
N LEU A 108 10.06 -12.04 -0.75
CA LEU A 108 10.09 -11.51 0.62
C LEU A 108 9.85 -12.59 1.67
N GLU A 109 8.92 -13.53 1.43
CA GLU A 109 8.71 -14.67 2.33
C GLU A 109 9.92 -15.61 2.36
N SER A 110 10.58 -15.83 1.23
CA SER A 110 11.82 -16.61 1.15
C SER A 110 12.96 -15.94 1.94
N ALA A 111 13.07 -14.60 1.85
CA ALA A 111 14.04 -13.82 2.62
C ALA A 111 13.72 -13.86 4.13
N ARG A 112 12.46 -13.88 4.50
CA ARG A 112 12.03 -14.04 5.90
C ARG A 112 12.32 -15.44 6.42
N ALA A 113 12.02 -16.48 5.64
CA ALA A 113 12.30 -17.87 6.01
C ALA A 113 13.80 -18.13 6.22
N SER A 114 14.66 -17.50 5.41
CA SER A 114 16.11 -17.53 5.56
C SER A 114 16.66 -16.59 6.65
N LYS A 115 15.78 -15.87 7.35
CA LYS A 115 16.13 -14.91 8.43
C LYS A 115 17.01 -13.73 7.96
N ARG A 116 16.96 -13.39 6.68
CA ARG A 116 17.64 -12.20 6.14
C ARG A 116 16.91 -10.91 6.49
N ILE A 117 15.59 -10.98 6.63
CA ILE A 117 14.74 -9.89 7.11
C ILE A 117 13.77 -10.43 8.16
N GLY A 118 13.34 -9.59 9.09
CA GLY A 118 12.28 -9.91 10.04
C GLY A 118 10.91 -9.41 9.57
N LYS A 119 10.88 -8.21 9.00
CA LYS A 119 9.66 -7.53 8.52
C LYS A 119 9.86 -6.96 7.11
N PRO A 120 8.81 -6.83 6.28
CA PRO A 120 8.93 -6.27 4.94
C PRO A 120 9.58 -4.87 4.90
N LEU A 121 9.28 -4.01 5.89
CA LEU A 121 9.90 -2.68 6.00
C LEU A 121 11.41 -2.69 6.30
N GLU A 122 11.99 -3.84 6.60
CA GLU A 122 13.45 -4.02 6.73
C GLU A 122 14.10 -4.39 5.39
N ALA A 123 13.30 -4.55 4.32
CA ALA A 123 13.77 -4.96 3.02
C ALA A 123 14.01 -3.79 2.06
N SER A 124 15.01 -4.00 1.21
CA SER A 124 15.19 -3.30 -0.05
C SER A 124 15.02 -4.30 -1.20
N VAL A 125 14.06 -4.05 -2.07
CA VAL A 125 13.75 -4.88 -3.23
C VAL A 125 14.45 -4.32 -4.47
N ARG A 126 14.99 -5.22 -5.29
CA ARG A 126 15.56 -4.88 -6.58
C ARG A 126 14.87 -5.70 -7.66
N LEU A 127 14.46 -5.04 -8.72
CA LEU A 127 13.77 -5.61 -9.86
C LEU A 127 14.68 -5.49 -11.08
N HIS A 128 14.93 -6.60 -11.78
CA HIS A 128 15.68 -6.62 -13.01
C HIS A 128 14.95 -7.44 -14.07
N ALA A 129 14.75 -6.86 -15.25
CA ALA A 129 14.11 -7.51 -16.39
C ALA A 129 15.14 -8.33 -17.20
N LYS A 130 14.89 -9.62 -17.36
CA LYS A 130 15.71 -10.54 -18.17
C LYS A 130 15.20 -10.66 -19.61
N ASP A 131 13.95 -10.25 -19.85
CA ASP A 131 13.32 -10.29 -21.16
C ASP A 131 12.58 -8.97 -21.46
N GLU A 132 12.14 -8.82 -22.70
CA GLU A 132 11.47 -7.61 -23.17
C GLU A 132 10.11 -7.38 -22.50
N ALA A 133 9.35 -8.45 -22.28
CA ALA A 133 8.03 -8.34 -21.64
C ALA A 133 8.15 -7.83 -20.19
N SER A 134 9.15 -8.29 -19.45
CA SER A 134 9.44 -7.81 -18.10
C SER A 134 9.96 -6.36 -18.11
N ARG A 135 10.71 -5.97 -19.14
CA ARG A 135 11.18 -4.57 -19.32
C ARG A 135 10.00 -3.64 -19.56
N GLU A 136 9.11 -3.99 -20.50
CA GLU A 136 7.89 -3.23 -20.76
C GLU A 136 7.03 -3.09 -19.50
N LEU A 137 6.89 -4.16 -18.71
CA LEU A 137 6.20 -4.11 -17.42
C LEU A 137 6.85 -3.11 -16.46
N LEU A 138 8.18 -3.16 -16.29
CA LEU A 138 8.89 -2.27 -15.38
C LEU A 138 8.85 -0.81 -15.87
N ASP A 139 8.88 -0.56 -17.16
CA ASP A 139 8.74 0.78 -17.74
C ASP A 139 7.33 1.33 -17.48
N GLU A 140 6.28 0.50 -17.64
CA GLU A 140 4.90 0.89 -17.38
C GLU A 140 4.65 1.25 -15.91
N VAL A 141 5.26 0.51 -14.97
CA VAL A 141 5.02 0.69 -13.53
C VAL A 141 6.09 1.52 -12.82
N GLY A 142 7.22 1.78 -13.45
CA GLY A 142 8.40 2.42 -12.84
C GLY A 142 8.16 3.84 -12.32
N SER A 143 7.15 4.54 -12.84
CA SER A 143 6.73 5.86 -12.34
C SER A 143 5.91 5.80 -11.03
N MET A 144 5.50 4.61 -10.62
CA MET A 144 4.69 4.40 -9.42
C MET A 144 5.56 4.22 -8.17
N ASN A 145 4.99 4.49 -7.02
CA ASN A 145 5.69 4.25 -5.76
C ASN A 145 5.64 2.75 -5.40
N LEU A 146 6.50 1.96 -6.03
CA LEU A 146 6.57 0.51 -5.83
C LEU A 146 6.94 0.12 -4.39
N SER A 147 7.76 0.93 -3.70
CA SER A 147 8.10 0.66 -2.30
C SER A 147 6.87 0.74 -1.38
N GLU A 148 5.94 1.65 -1.66
CA GLU A 148 4.66 1.73 -0.95
C GLU A 148 3.76 0.54 -1.27
N LEU A 149 3.69 0.11 -2.54
CA LEU A 149 2.90 -1.03 -2.97
C LEU A 149 3.37 -2.35 -2.33
N PHE A 150 4.68 -2.55 -2.22
CA PHE A 150 5.28 -3.76 -1.63
C PHE A 150 5.47 -3.66 -0.11
N ILE A 151 5.24 -2.48 0.48
CA ILE A 151 5.42 -2.20 1.92
C ILE A 151 6.87 -2.46 2.36
N VAL A 152 7.83 -1.98 1.55
CA VAL A 152 9.27 -2.11 1.79
C VAL A 152 9.93 -0.75 1.95
N SER A 153 11.11 -0.68 2.56
CA SER A 153 11.82 0.58 2.71
C SER A 153 12.30 1.15 1.39
N GLN A 154 12.68 0.28 0.45
CA GLN A 154 13.18 0.68 -0.86
C GLN A 154 12.76 -0.32 -1.94
N CYS A 155 12.47 0.18 -3.13
CA CYS A 155 12.34 -0.61 -4.34
C CYS A 155 13.09 0.09 -5.47
N LEU A 156 14.01 -0.61 -6.11
CA LEU A 156 14.86 -0.10 -7.18
C LEU A 156 14.72 -0.97 -8.41
N ILE A 157 14.53 -0.36 -9.56
CA ILE A 157 14.64 -1.01 -10.86
C ILE A 157 16.11 -0.92 -11.29
N LYS A 158 16.70 -2.04 -11.71
CA LYS A 158 18.11 -2.17 -12.10
C LYS A 158 18.22 -2.52 -13.57
N ASP A 159 19.10 -1.85 -14.27
CA ASP A 159 19.42 -2.13 -15.68
C ASP A 159 20.26 -3.41 -15.83
N GLU A 160 21.09 -3.72 -14.83
CA GLU A 160 21.97 -4.89 -14.83
C GLU A 160 21.65 -5.83 -13.67
N ASP A 161 21.74 -7.13 -13.91
CA ASP A 161 21.65 -8.17 -12.89
C ASP A 161 22.94 -8.16 -12.05
N SER A 162 22.96 -7.39 -10.99
CA SER A 162 24.08 -7.38 -10.05
C SER A 162 23.83 -8.38 -8.94
N GLU A 163 24.62 -9.44 -8.87
CA GLU A 163 24.65 -10.31 -7.69
C GLU A 163 25.14 -9.47 -6.47
N GLU A 164 24.21 -9.10 -5.61
CA GLU A 164 24.57 -8.49 -4.34
C GLU A 164 24.87 -9.59 -3.33
N ALA A 165 25.98 -9.45 -2.61
CA ALA A 165 26.32 -10.36 -1.53
C ALA A 165 25.16 -10.41 -0.53
N GLU A 166 24.74 -11.62 -0.15
CA GLU A 166 23.66 -11.87 0.81
C GLU A 166 22.21 -11.63 0.32
N ALA A 167 22.01 -11.34 -0.99
CA ALA A 167 20.66 -11.22 -1.55
C ALA A 167 19.94 -12.58 -1.58
N VAL A 168 18.65 -12.56 -1.29
CA VAL A 168 17.74 -13.66 -1.59
C VAL A 168 17.05 -13.31 -2.91
N SER A 169 17.32 -14.10 -3.94
CA SER A 169 16.81 -13.85 -5.29
C SER A 169 15.86 -14.95 -5.74
N GLY A 170 14.90 -14.57 -6.58
CA GLY A 170 13.96 -15.49 -7.20
C GLY A 170 13.36 -14.90 -8.48
N ALA A 171 12.82 -15.77 -9.33
CA ALA A 171 12.01 -15.37 -10.47
C ALA A 171 10.54 -15.24 -10.02
N GLY A 172 9.81 -14.33 -10.63
CA GLY A 172 8.37 -14.23 -10.43
C GLY A 172 7.63 -15.45 -10.96
N SER A 173 6.57 -15.86 -10.28
CA SER A 173 5.67 -16.92 -10.76
C SER A 173 4.76 -16.41 -11.88
N ASN A 174 4.31 -15.18 -11.78
CA ASN A 174 3.48 -14.51 -12.78
C ASN A 174 4.35 -13.87 -13.88
N ASN A 175 5.57 -13.43 -13.53
CA ASN A 175 6.51 -12.76 -14.41
C ASN A 175 7.86 -13.50 -14.39
N PRO A 176 8.00 -14.66 -15.07
CA PRO A 176 9.20 -15.51 -14.99
C PRO A 176 10.45 -14.87 -15.57
N GLY A 177 10.31 -13.87 -16.44
CA GLY A 177 11.41 -13.06 -16.97
C GLY A 177 11.89 -11.95 -16.02
N LEU A 178 11.26 -11.81 -14.85
CA LEU A 178 11.63 -10.81 -13.85
C LEU A 178 12.50 -11.47 -12.77
N ASN A 179 13.70 -10.94 -12.56
CA ASN A 179 14.52 -11.27 -11.40
C ASN A 179 14.22 -10.32 -10.25
N ILE A 180 13.89 -10.88 -9.09
CA ILE A 180 13.57 -10.15 -7.88
C ILE A 180 14.63 -10.49 -6.85
N SER A 181 15.33 -9.50 -6.34
CA SER A 181 16.32 -9.66 -5.27
C SER A 181 15.94 -8.86 -4.05
N VAL A 182 16.07 -9.47 -2.88
CA VAL A 182 15.76 -8.89 -1.59
C VAL A 182 17.00 -8.88 -0.72
N ILE A 183 17.36 -7.71 -0.24
CA ILE A 183 18.42 -7.49 0.74
C ILE A 183 17.88 -6.74 1.96
N GLU A 184 18.64 -6.72 3.04
CA GLU A 184 18.36 -5.82 4.16
C GLU A 184 18.46 -4.35 3.70
N ALA A 185 17.47 -3.54 4.04
CA ALA A 185 17.44 -2.14 3.64
C ALA A 185 18.56 -1.35 4.33
N PRO A 186 19.39 -0.60 3.59
CA PRO A 186 20.45 0.17 4.18
C PRO A 186 19.94 1.38 4.96
N GLY A 187 20.71 1.79 5.96
CA GLY A 187 20.44 2.98 6.75
C GLY A 187 19.78 2.70 8.11
N VAL A 188 19.32 3.76 8.76
CA VAL A 188 18.77 3.72 10.11
C VAL A 188 17.24 3.60 10.05
N LYS A 189 16.68 2.75 10.89
CA LYS A 189 15.24 2.59 11.03
C LYS A 189 14.62 3.84 11.65
N CYS A 190 13.73 4.48 10.93
CA CYS A 190 12.98 5.63 11.42
C CYS A 190 12.00 5.21 12.54
N PRO A 191 12.03 5.83 13.72
CA PRO A 191 11.17 5.44 14.85
C PRO A 191 9.68 5.73 14.60
N ARG A 192 9.37 6.61 13.62
CA ARG A 192 7.98 6.97 13.32
C ARG A 192 7.34 6.11 12.22
N CYS A 193 7.99 5.97 11.06
CA CYS A 193 7.44 5.21 9.93
C CYS A 193 8.01 3.80 9.78
N TRP A 194 9.05 3.47 10.53
CA TRP A 194 9.75 2.19 10.56
C TRP A 194 10.48 1.81 9.27
N MET A 195 10.47 2.67 8.27
CA MET A 195 11.30 2.51 7.07
C MET A 195 12.76 2.82 7.38
N HIS A 196 13.68 2.16 6.71
CA HIS A 196 15.10 2.44 6.79
C HIS A 196 15.48 3.61 5.87
N SER A 197 16.35 4.49 6.32
CA SER A 197 16.79 5.68 5.59
C SER A 197 18.28 5.92 5.78
N LEU A 198 19.01 6.13 4.68
CA LEU A 198 20.40 6.57 4.70
C LEU A 198 20.56 8.01 5.21
N ASN A 199 19.50 8.82 5.07
CA ASN A 199 19.48 10.24 5.43
C ASN A 199 18.68 10.49 6.72
N ALA A 200 18.66 9.52 7.64
CA ALA A 200 18.04 9.71 8.94
C ALA A 200 18.81 10.77 9.74
N GLN A 201 18.08 11.63 10.47
CA GLN A 201 18.69 12.66 11.33
C GLN A 201 19.48 11.99 12.46
N PRO A 202 20.75 12.39 12.70
CA PRO A 202 21.59 11.73 13.72
C PRO A 202 21.01 11.78 15.14
N GLU A 203 20.34 12.87 15.49
CA GLU A 203 19.85 13.12 16.85
C GLU A 203 18.52 12.41 17.14
N THR A 204 17.62 12.34 16.15
CA THR A 204 16.25 11.83 16.32
C THR A 204 16.02 10.47 15.69
N GLY A 205 16.90 10.05 14.78
CA GLY A 205 16.70 8.87 13.92
C GLY A 205 15.58 9.02 12.87
N LEU A 206 14.92 10.18 12.79
CA LEU A 206 13.82 10.41 11.87
C LEU A 206 14.32 10.48 10.42
N CYS A 207 13.62 9.82 9.51
CA CYS A 207 13.84 10.02 8.08
C CYS A 207 13.42 11.44 7.67
N PRO A 208 13.94 12.00 6.55
CA PRO A 208 13.66 13.38 6.13
C PRO A 208 12.17 13.72 6.05
N ARG A 209 11.35 12.77 5.52
CA ARG A 209 9.91 12.94 5.43
C ARG A 209 9.26 13.11 6.81
N CYS A 210 9.55 12.18 7.73
CA CYS A 210 8.97 12.24 9.08
C CYS A 210 9.43 13.47 9.86
N ALA A 211 10.69 13.89 9.70
CA ALA A 211 11.21 15.12 10.29
C ALA A 211 10.48 16.37 9.77
N ALA A 212 10.23 16.44 8.45
CA ALA A 212 9.48 17.53 7.84
C ALA A 212 8.02 17.60 8.31
N VAL A 213 7.37 16.43 8.46
CA VAL A 213 5.98 16.38 8.97
C VAL A 213 5.90 16.88 10.41
N ILE A 214 6.81 16.44 11.29
CA ILE A 214 6.81 16.86 12.69
C ILE A 214 7.14 18.36 12.82
N ALA A 215 8.05 18.89 12.00
CA ALA A 215 8.38 20.30 12.00
C ALA A 215 7.28 21.21 11.43
N GLY A 216 6.35 20.66 10.65
CA GLY A 216 5.21 21.37 10.06
C GLY A 216 3.89 21.22 10.81
N GLU A 217 3.84 20.38 11.84
CA GLU A 217 2.74 20.24 12.79
C GLU A 217 2.96 21.18 13.99
#